data_6e229028f13b2bd69ed0e1c7f97bf592
#
_entry.id   6e229028f13b2bd69ed0e1c7f97bf592
#
_cell.length_a   1.000
_cell.length_b   1.000
_cell.length_c   1.000
_cell.angle_alpha   90.00
_cell.angle_beta   90.00
_cell.angle_gamma   90.00
#
_symmetry.space_group_name_H-M   'P 1'
#
loop_
_entity.id
_entity.type
_entity.pdbx_description
1 polymer ?
#
loop_
_entity_poly.entity_id
_entity_poly.type
_entity_poly.pdbx_seq_one_letter_code
_entity_poly.pdbx_strand_id
1 'polypeptide(L)'
;MKKSIEKNLDEKPKKVLKPTVKGHTLFAEISPERYFVMCDGRQVKDYKELADVLQLINDDMFSYHVNDTKNDFANWINDVFKEDDLSKKIRNVHSRMQMSMELYKYLFEKLERSSKK
;
A
#
# COMPACT_ATOMS: atom_id res chain seq x y z
N MET A 1 24.08 10.77 26.92
CA MET A 1 23.80 10.75 26.57
C MET A 1 23.32 10.54 26.13
N LYS A 2 23.36 10.57 26.20
CA LYS A 2 22.94 10.51 25.65
C LYS A 2 22.35 10.42 25.13
N LYS A 3 22.31 10.41 25.15
CA LYS A 3 21.80 10.37 24.50
C LYS A 3 21.24 10.30 23.92
N SER A 4 21.29 10.36 23.94
CA SER A 4 20.84 10.43 23.22
C SER A 4 20.21 10.08 22.59
N ILE A 5 20.33 9.98 22.87
CA ILE A 5 19.95 9.84 22.15
C ILE A 5 19.15 9.66 21.76
N GLU A 6 18.99 9.62 22.02
CA GLU A 6 18.38 9.60 21.59
C GLU A 6 17.74 9.93 21.14
N LYS A 7 17.89 10.08 21.41
CA LYS A 7 17.38 10.53 20.82
C LYS A 7 16.85 10.59 20.12
N ASN A 8 17.03 10.50 20.11
CA ASN A 8 16.68 10.67 19.16
C ASN A 8 16.02 10.30 18.57
N LEU A 9 15.96 10.05 18.76
CA LEU A 9 15.53 9.84 18.03
C LEU A 9 14.70 9.94 17.70
N ASP A 10 14.48 10.17 17.99
CA ASP A 10 13.81 10.40 17.50
C ASP A 10 13.41 10.89 16.93
N GLU A 11 13.56 11.12 17.07
CA GLU A 11 13.36 11.68 16.33
C GLU A 11 13.22 11.66 15.47
N LYS A 12 13.32 11.60 15.35
CA LYS A 12 13.27 11.67 14.31
C LYS A 12 12.91 11.30 13.62
N PRO A 13 12.74 11.20 13.58
CA PRO A 13 12.43 10.92 12.56
C PRO A 13 11.78 10.84 11.98
N LYS A 14 11.37 11.03 11.96
CA LYS A 14 10.80 11.07 11.21
C LYS A 14 10.59 11.60 10.53
N LYS A 15 10.59 11.95 10.30
CA LYS A 15 10.41 12.53 9.45
C LYS A 15 10.75 12.53 8.66
N VAL A 16 11.27 12.43 8.79
CA VAL A 16 11.70 12.46 7.90
C VAL A 16 11.70 11.99 7.06
N LEU A 17 11.51 11.48 6.89
CA LEU A 17 11.53 11.02 5.91
C LEU A 17 10.82 11.13 5.09
N LYS A 18 10.39 11.58 4.94
CA LYS A 18 9.84 11.79 4.05
C LYS A 18 10.29 12.17 3.13
N PRO A 19 10.69 11.84 2.96
CA PRO A 19 11.21 12.18 2.08
C PRO A 19 10.91 12.33 1.03
N THR A 20 10.72 12.46 1.27
CA THR A 20 10.42 12.60 0.43
C THR A 20 10.85 13.04 -0.58
N VAL A 21 10.67 12.70 -0.90
CA VAL A 21 11.04 12.94 -2.10
C VAL A 21 10.14 13.87 -2.72
N LYS A 22 10.51 14.96 -2.96
CA LYS A 22 9.69 15.88 -3.42
C LYS A 22 9.42 15.81 -4.77
N GLY A 23 8.31 16.06 -5.27
CA GLY A 23 7.94 15.99 -6.63
C GLY A 23 7.79 14.57 -7.14
N HIS A 24 8.07 13.61 -6.30
CA HIS A 24 8.00 12.23 -6.68
C HIS A 24 7.10 11.46 -5.78
N THR A 25 5.95 11.97 -5.55
CA THR A 25 4.96 11.26 -4.78
C THR A 25 4.42 10.14 -5.63
N LEU A 26 4.57 8.91 -5.19
CA LEU A 26 4.04 7.77 -5.92
C LEU A 26 2.53 7.68 -5.82
N PHE A 27 1.96 8.26 -4.78
CA PHE A 27 0.53 8.19 -4.54
C PHE A 27 -0.03 9.57 -4.34
N ALA A 28 -1.20 9.83 -4.88
CA ALA A 28 -1.93 11.02 -4.52
C ALA A 28 -2.33 10.90 -3.06
N GLU A 29 -2.23 11.98 -2.34
CA GLU A 29 -2.73 12.00 -0.97
C GLU A 29 -4.24 11.94 -1.00
N ILE A 30 -4.81 11.04 -0.21
CA ILE A 30 -6.26 10.89 -0.17
C ILE A 30 -6.74 11.20 1.23
N SER A 31 -8.00 11.59 1.33
CA SER A 31 -8.56 11.88 2.64
C SER A 31 -8.84 10.57 3.38
N PRO A 32 -8.83 10.60 4.70
CA PRO A 32 -8.99 9.36 5.48
C PRO A 32 -10.26 8.58 5.19
N GLU A 33 -11.33 9.24 4.77
CA GLU A 33 -12.55 8.51 4.48
C GLU A 33 -12.42 7.66 3.22
N ARG A 34 -11.36 7.84 2.46
CA ARG A 34 -11.12 7.02 1.28
C ARG A 34 -10.11 5.91 1.52
N TYR A 35 -9.59 5.81 2.73
CA TYR A 35 -8.70 4.71 3.08
C TYR A 35 -9.48 3.41 3.01
N PHE A 36 -8.77 2.33 2.71
CA PHE A 36 -9.38 1.01 2.77
C PHE A 36 -9.44 0.58 4.24
N VAL A 37 -10.59 0.11 4.67
CA VAL A 37 -10.74 -0.38 6.04
C VAL A 37 -10.87 -1.89 5.97
N MET A 38 -9.90 -2.59 6.57
CA MET A 38 -9.91 -4.05 6.61
C MET A 38 -11.01 -4.52 7.55
N CYS A 39 -11.38 -5.78 7.41
CA CYS A 39 -12.47 -6.32 8.23
C CYS A 39 -12.13 -6.34 9.72
N ASP A 40 -10.87 -6.18 10.09
CA ASP A 40 -10.48 -6.08 11.51
C ASP A 40 -10.33 -4.63 11.96
N GLY A 41 -10.70 -3.67 11.12
CA GLY A 41 -10.65 -2.25 11.47
C GLY A 41 -9.37 -1.53 11.10
N ARG A 42 -8.36 -2.25 10.65
CA ARG A 42 -7.08 -1.67 10.27
C ARG A 42 -7.26 -0.83 9.01
N GLN A 43 -6.62 0.34 8.97
CA GLN A 43 -6.76 1.25 7.85
C GLN A 43 -5.53 1.20 6.95
N VAL A 44 -5.75 1.27 5.64
CA VAL A 44 -4.71 1.18 4.64
C VAL A 44 -4.80 2.41 3.75
N LYS A 45 -3.73 3.18 3.67
CA LYS A 45 -3.73 4.46 2.95
C LYS A 45 -3.41 4.35 1.47
N ASP A 46 -2.62 3.38 1.10
CA ASP A 46 -2.20 3.24 -0.29
C ASP A 46 -1.88 1.79 -0.56
N TYR A 47 -1.57 1.48 -1.82
CA TYR A 47 -1.41 0.08 -2.16
C TYR A 47 -0.02 -0.47 -1.77
N LYS A 48 0.91 0.39 -1.40
CA LYS A 48 2.13 -0.09 -0.77
C LYS A 48 1.81 -0.62 0.62
N GLU A 49 1.01 0.13 1.37
CA GLU A 49 0.56 -0.36 2.68
C GLU A 49 -0.29 -1.61 2.54
N LEU A 50 -1.08 -1.68 1.49
CA LEU A 50 -1.87 -2.89 1.25
C LEU A 50 -0.96 -4.09 1.04
N ALA A 51 0.09 -3.93 0.24
CA ALA A 51 1.04 -5.02 0.02
C ALA A 51 1.65 -5.49 1.33
N ASP A 52 2.01 -4.55 2.21
CA ASP A 52 2.57 -4.88 3.51
C ASP A 52 1.57 -5.64 4.38
N VAL A 53 0.34 -5.16 4.41
CA VAL A 53 -0.71 -5.75 5.25
C VAL A 53 -1.07 -7.15 4.80
N LEU A 54 -1.05 -7.38 3.49
CA LEU A 54 -1.38 -8.70 2.95
C LEU A 54 -0.43 -9.78 3.46
N GLN A 55 0.77 -9.40 3.87
CA GLN A 55 1.69 -10.37 4.45
C GLN A 55 1.39 -10.65 5.91
N LEU A 56 0.64 -9.79 6.56
CA LEU A 56 0.38 -9.90 7.98
C LEU A 56 -0.95 -10.55 8.31
N ILE A 57 -1.94 -10.41 7.44
CA ILE A 57 -3.26 -10.97 7.71
C ILE A 57 -3.27 -12.46 7.36
N ASN A 58 -4.29 -13.15 7.83
CA ASN A 58 -4.42 -14.57 7.49
C ASN A 58 -5.31 -14.75 6.27
N ASP A 59 -5.42 -15.97 5.82
CA ASP A 59 -6.16 -16.28 4.62
C ASP A 59 -7.66 -16.07 4.77
N ASP A 60 -8.18 -16.24 5.97
CA ASP A 60 -9.60 -15.98 6.20
C ASP A 60 -9.94 -14.52 6.02
N MET A 61 -9.10 -13.64 6.52
CA MET A 61 -9.30 -12.20 6.31
C MET A 61 -9.19 -11.85 4.83
N PHE A 62 -8.21 -12.46 4.15
CA PHE A 62 -8.07 -12.21 2.73
C PHE A 62 -9.32 -12.65 1.98
N SER A 63 -9.84 -13.83 2.30
CA SER A 63 -11.01 -14.37 1.62
C SER A 63 -12.27 -13.57 1.89
N TYR A 64 -12.31 -12.87 3.01
CA TYR A 64 -13.42 -11.96 3.28
C TYR A 64 -13.51 -10.88 2.21
N HIS A 65 -12.35 -10.40 1.77
CA HIS A 65 -12.28 -9.28 0.82
C HIS A 65 -12.17 -9.75 -0.64
N VAL A 66 -11.66 -10.95 -0.87
CA VAL A 66 -11.43 -11.46 -2.23
C VAL A 66 -12.00 -12.87 -2.33
N ASN A 67 -13.02 -13.01 -3.16
CA ASN A 67 -13.61 -14.33 -3.36
C ASN A 67 -14.18 -14.38 -4.78
N ASP A 68 -14.99 -15.39 -5.07
CA ASP A 68 -15.47 -15.62 -6.43
C ASP A 68 -16.38 -14.49 -6.93
N THR A 69 -16.97 -13.74 -6.04
CA THR A 69 -17.94 -12.71 -6.44
C THR A 69 -17.42 -11.30 -6.33
N LYS A 70 -16.28 -11.10 -5.68
CA LYS A 70 -15.79 -9.74 -5.49
C LYS A 70 -14.29 -9.72 -5.25
N ASN A 71 -13.71 -8.55 -5.47
CA ASN A 71 -12.33 -8.27 -5.10
C ASN A 71 -12.31 -6.84 -4.61
N ASP A 72 -12.42 -6.67 -3.29
CA ASP A 72 -12.51 -5.35 -2.68
C ASP A 72 -11.25 -4.53 -2.93
N PHE A 73 -10.09 -5.18 -2.96
CA PHE A 73 -8.83 -4.47 -3.14
C PHE A 73 -8.70 -3.91 -4.54
N ALA A 74 -9.05 -4.71 -5.54
CA ALA A 74 -9.01 -4.23 -6.92
C ALA A 74 -9.99 -3.07 -7.13
N ASN A 75 -11.16 -3.19 -6.53
CA ASN A 75 -12.16 -2.12 -6.63
C ASN A 75 -11.64 -0.83 -6.01
N TRP A 76 -11.06 -0.94 -4.82
CA TRP A 76 -10.55 0.24 -4.12
C TRP A 76 -9.44 0.92 -4.90
N ILE A 77 -8.50 0.12 -5.42
CA ILE A 77 -7.38 0.68 -6.16
C ILE A 77 -7.87 1.42 -7.40
N ASN A 78 -8.84 0.86 -8.09
CA ASN A 78 -9.37 1.51 -9.26
C ASN A 78 -10.18 2.76 -8.90
N ASP A 79 -11.00 2.68 -7.87
CA ASP A 79 -11.88 3.78 -7.51
C ASP A 79 -11.11 4.98 -6.96
N VAL A 80 -10.11 4.71 -6.14
CA VAL A 80 -9.42 5.75 -5.41
C VAL A 80 -8.19 6.26 -6.15
N PHE A 81 -7.41 5.35 -6.70
CA PHE A 81 -6.13 5.72 -7.33
C PHE A 81 -6.20 5.73 -8.85
N LYS A 82 -7.27 5.25 -9.41
CA LYS A 82 -7.45 5.20 -10.87
C LYS A 82 -6.34 4.42 -11.56
N GLU A 83 -5.80 3.42 -10.88
CA GLU A 83 -4.75 2.57 -11.44
C GLU A 83 -5.40 1.36 -12.07
N ASP A 84 -5.95 1.57 -13.24
CA ASP A 84 -6.71 0.55 -13.93
C ASP A 84 -5.88 -0.68 -14.25
N ASP A 85 -4.64 -0.46 -14.69
CA ASP A 85 -3.76 -1.59 -15.02
C ASP A 85 -3.48 -2.45 -13.80
N LEU A 86 -3.21 -1.82 -12.67
CA LEU A 86 -2.95 -2.57 -11.45
C LEU A 86 -4.19 -3.30 -10.97
N SER A 87 -5.32 -2.61 -11.03
CA SER A 87 -6.59 -3.22 -10.65
C SER A 87 -6.84 -4.49 -11.46
N LYS A 88 -6.59 -4.42 -12.77
CA LYS A 88 -6.76 -5.58 -13.64
C LYS A 88 -5.81 -6.71 -13.29
N LYS A 89 -4.57 -6.36 -12.97
CA LYS A 89 -3.57 -7.37 -12.64
C LYS A 89 -3.96 -8.18 -11.42
N ILE A 90 -4.53 -7.53 -10.41
CA ILE A 90 -4.83 -8.24 -9.16
C ILE A 90 -6.26 -8.77 -9.11
N ARG A 91 -7.09 -8.43 -10.08
CA ARG A 91 -8.52 -8.76 -10.00
C ARG A 91 -8.76 -10.27 -9.93
N ASN A 92 -7.94 -11.04 -10.60
CA ASN A 92 -8.11 -12.48 -10.61
C ASN A 92 -7.09 -13.22 -9.76
N VAL A 93 -6.39 -12.50 -8.90
CA VAL A 93 -5.41 -13.12 -8.01
C VAL A 93 -6.11 -13.53 -6.72
N HIS A 94 -6.07 -14.80 -6.40
CA HIS A 94 -6.76 -15.34 -5.24
C HIS A 94 -5.81 -15.85 -4.17
N SER A 95 -4.54 -15.45 -4.26
CA SER A 95 -3.55 -15.79 -3.26
C SER A 95 -3.07 -14.51 -2.60
N ARG A 96 -3.12 -14.49 -1.29
CA ARG A 96 -2.72 -13.33 -0.49
C ARG A 96 -1.29 -12.92 -0.81
N MET A 97 -0.39 -13.89 -0.80
CA MET A 97 1.02 -13.59 -1.03
C MET A 97 1.28 -13.20 -2.48
N GLN A 98 0.58 -13.83 -3.41
CA GLN A 98 0.76 -13.46 -4.81
C GLN A 98 0.27 -12.04 -5.07
N MET A 99 -0.84 -11.66 -4.44
CA MET A 99 -1.33 -10.29 -4.58
C MET A 99 -0.33 -9.29 -4.02
N SER A 100 0.24 -9.59 -2.86
CA SER A 100 1.28 -8.75 -2.28
C SER A 100 2.45 -8.58 -3.24
N MET A 101 2.90 -9.67 -3.85
CA MET A 101 3.98 -9.61 -4.82
C MET A 101 3.65 -8.77 -6.04
N GLU A 102 2.44 -8.91 -6.55
CA GLU A 102 2.06 -8.12 -7.72
C GLU A 102 2.03 -6.64 -7.39
N LEU A 103 1.59 -6.29 -6.19
CA LEU A 103 1.58 -4.90 -5.77
C LEU A 103 2.99 -4.34 -5.66
N TYR A 104 3.90 -5.10 -5.05
CA TYR A 104 5.30 -4.65 -4.95
C TYR A 104 5.95 -4.52 -6.32
N LYS A 105 5.69 -5.47 -7.20
CA LYS A 105 6.23 -5.41 -8.56
C LYS A 105 5.77 -4.14 -9.28
N TYR A 106 4.50 -3.85 -9.17
CA TYR A 106 3.96 -2.66 -9.81
C TYR A 106 4.61 -1.40 -9.26
N LEU A 107 4.77 -1.35 -7.94
CA LEU A 107 5.41 -0.21 -7.30
C LEU A 107 6.86 -0.07 -7.73
N PHE A 108 7.57 -1.18 -7.82
CA PHE A 108 8.96 -1.16 -8.22
C PHE A 108 9.10 -0.64 -9.65
N GLU A 109 8.25 -1.09 -10.53
CA GLU A 109 8.24 -0.63 -11.91
C GLU A 109 7.91 0.86 -11.99
N LYS A 110 7.00 1.30 -11.16
CA LYS A 110 6.62 2.70 -11.10
C LYS A 110 7.80 3.57 -10.64
N LEU A 111 8.52 3.08 -9.63
CA LEU A 111 9.72 3.77 -9.17
C LEU A 111 10.79 3.83 -10.24
N GLU A 112 10.97 2.75 -10.97
CA GLU A 112 11.94 2.73 -12.05
C GLU A 112 11.60 3.75 -13.12
N ARG A 113 10.34 3.85 -13.49
CA ARG A 113 9.92 4.83 -14.48
C ARG A 113 10.14 6.24 -14.00
N SER A 114 9.89 6.49 -12.72
CA SER A 114 10.11 7.80 -12.13
C SER A 114 11.56 8.21 -12.16
N SER A 115 12.45 7.27 -11.89
CA SER A 115 13.86 7.61 -11.78
C SER A 115 14.53 7.74 -13.12
N LYS A 116 13.86 7.37 -14.18
CA LYS A 116 14.44 7.48 -15.51
C LYS A 116 14.25 8.83 -16.13
N LYS A 117 13.65 9.73 -15.45
CA LYS A 117 13.40 11.02 -16.05
C LYS A 117 14.58 11.86 -16.23
#